data_f5dcf414096a8d730955122201e638c3
#
_entry.id   f5dcf414096a8d730955122201e638c3
#
_cell.length_a   1.000
_cell.length_b   1.000
_cell.length_c   1.000
_cell.angle_alpha   90.00
_cell.angle_beta   90.00
_cell.angle_gamma   90.00
#
_symmetry.space_group_name_H-M   'P 1'
#
loop_
_entity.id
_entity.type
_entity.pdbx_description
1 polymer ?
#
loop_
_entity_poly.entity_id
_entity_poly.type
_entity_poly.pdbx_seq_one_letter_code
_entity_poly.pdbx_strand_id
1 'polypeptide(L)'
;MAYKLTKEKIVKEVVKSGKKPVYFINTYCKIPHPGKGLIPFKTYDFQGDLVESLSLHRFIVVLKARQLGISTITAAYVAWLVLFHRDKNVLIVATKLATAANLVKKVKTILKNLPSWLKISDFSVDNKNSIELTNGS
;
A
#
# COMPACT_ATOMS: atom_id res chain seq x y z
N MET A 1 13.05 -20.78 11.38
CA MET A 1 12.38 -20.51 12.67
C MET A 1 11.58 -19.24 12.55
N ALA A 2 10.27 -19.33 12.66
CA ALA A 2 9.42 -18.15 12.71
C ALA A 2 9.63 -17.50 14.09
N TYR A 3 10.30 -16.35 14.13
CA TYR A 3 10.37 -15.53 15.34
C TYR A 3 8.93 -15.14 15.71
N LYS A 4 8.36 -15.77 16.75
CA LYS A 4 7.10 -15.31 17.35
C LYS A 4 7.37 -13.95 17.97
N LEU A 5 6.99 -12.89 17.25
CA LEU A 5 7.01 -11.55 17.80
C LEU A 5 6.13 -11.52 19.06
N THR A 6 6.67 -10.99 20.15
CA THR A 6 5.88 -10.78 21.37
C THR A 6 4.79 -9.74 21.10
N LYS A 7 3.65 -9.80 21.82
CA LYS A 7 2.54 -8.84 21.67
C LYS A 7 3.00 -7.39 21.71
N GLU A 8 3.92 -7.06 22.61
CA GLU A 8 4.49 -5.71 22.73
C GLU A 8 5.28 -5.27 21.50
N LYS A 9 6.06 -6.18 20.90
CA LYS A 9 6.79 -5.90 19.66
C LYS A 9 5.85 -5.70 18.49
N ILE A 10 4.76 -6.50 18.39
CA ILE A 10 3.73 -6.33 17.37
C ILE A 10 3.09 -4.95 17.47
N VAL A 11 2.67 -4.53 18.67
CA VAL A 11 2.05 -3.21 18.87
C VAL A 11 3.01 -2.09 18.48
N LYS A 12 4.27 -2.16 18.87
CA LYS A 12 5.29 -1.17 18.49
C LYS A 12 5.47 -1.08 16.97
N GLU A 13 5.52 -2.23 16.28
CA GLU A 13 5.66 -2.28 14.82
C GLU A 13 4.42 -1.76 14.10
N VAL A 14 3.21 -2.06 14.57
CA VAL A 14 1.97 -1.52 14.01
C VAL A 14 1.94 0.01 14.15
N VAL A 15 2.26 0.54 15.33
CA VAL A 15 2.30 2.00 15.57
C VAL A 15 3.37 2.67 14.71
N LYS A 16 4.56 2.08 14.61
CA LYS A 16 5.66 2.60 13.79
C LYS A 16 5.29 2.62 12.30
N SER A 17 4.71 1.53 11.82
CA SER A 17 4.26 1.40 10.42
C SER A 17 3.13 2.38 10.10
N GLY A 18 2.19 2.59 11.01
CA GLY A 18 1.10 3.56 10.85
C GLY A 18 1.57 5.01 10.79
N LYS A 19 2.66 5.35 11.49
CA LYS A 19 3.25 6.70 11.49
C LYS A 19 4.19 6.97 10.33
N LYS A 20 4.78 5.94 9.73
CA LYS A 20 5.85 6.06 8.72
C LYS A 20 5.52 5.24 7.47
N PRO A 21 4.83 5.80 6.48
CA PRO A 21 4.41 5.07 5.28
C PRO A 21 5.61 4.50 4.49
N VAL A 22 6.69 5.24 4.34
CA VAL A 22 7.91 4.75 3.65
C VAL A 22 8.51 3.55 4.38
N TYR A 23 8.55 3.57 5.71
CA TYR A 23 9.00 2.43 6.52
C TYR A 23 8.12 1.20 6.29
N PHE A 24 6.80 1.36 6.35
CA PHE A 24 5.84 0.29 6.08
C PHE A 24 6.05 -0.33 4.70
N ILE A 25 6.20 0.53 3.67
CA ILE A 25 6.37 0.08 2.29
C ILE A 25 7.66 -0.73 2.14
N ASN A 26 8.79 -0.21 2.61
CA ASN A 26 10.10 -0.87 2.48
C ASN A 26 10.24 -2.14 3.31
N THR A 27 9.48 -2.27 4.40
CA THR A 27 9.61 -3.38 5.34
C THR A 27 8.64 -4.51 5.05
N TYR A 28 7.38 -4.20 4.71
CA TYR A 28 6.30 -5.17 4.67
C TYR A 28 5.63 -5.36 3.31
N CYS A 29 5.71 -4.35 2.43
CA CYS A 29 5.07 -4.48 1.12
C CYS A 29 5.85 -5.41 0.20
N LYS A 30 5.09 -6.20 -0.57
CA LYS A 30 5.62 -7.06 -1.63
C LYS A 30 4.93 -6.71 -2.94
N ILE A 31 5.69 -6.76 -4.01
CA ILE A 31 5.23 -6.45 -5.36
C ILE A 31 5.53 -7.62 -6.30
N PRO A 32 4.68 -7.86 -7.31
CA PRO A 32 4.94 -8.88 -8.31
C PRO A 32 6.12 -8.47 -9.22
N HIS A 33 7.01 -9.42 -9.47
CA HIS A 33 8.12 -9.30 -10.41
C HIS A 33 7.96 -10.35 -11.52
N PRO A 34 8.13 -10.00 -12.82
CA PRO A 34 7.87 -10.90 -13.93
C PRO A 34 8.58 -12.24 -13.88
N GLY A 35 9.81 -12.29 -13.36
CA GLY A 35 10.61 -13.53 -13.33
C GLY A 35 10.86 -14.12 -11.94
N LYS A 36 10.44 -13.42 -10.86
CA LYS A 36 10.80 -13.82 -9.48
C LYS A 36 9.58 -13.97 -8.55
N GLY A 37 8.36 -13.84 -9.10
CA GLY A 37 7.14 -13.86 -8.28
C GLY A 37 7.00 -12.62 -7.41
N LEU A 38 6.65 -12.79 -6.13
CA LEU A 38 6.53 -11.66 -5.19
C LEU A 38 7.89 -11.35 -4.55
N ILE A 39 8.32 -10.11 -4.70
CA ILE A 39 9.56 -9.61 -4.09
C ILE A 39 9.27 -8.48 -3.10
N PRO A 40 10.13 -8.26 -2.09
CA PRO A 40 10.05 -7.10 -1.22
C PRO A 40 10.12 -5.80 -2.03
N PHE A 41 9.27 -4.83 -1.68
CA PHE A 41 9.29 -3.53 -2.32
C PHE A 41 10.37 -2.66 -1.67
N LYS A 42 11.41 -2.35 -2.42
CA LYS A 42 12.42 -1.35 -2.03
C LYS A 42 12.20 -0.10 -2.86
N THR A 43 11.88 1.00 -2.20
CA THR A 43 11.63 2.28 -2.87
C THR A 43 12.94 2.91 -3.33
N TYR A 44 12.89 3.58 -4.49
CA TYR A 44 13.91 4.56 -4.87
C TYR A 44 13.68 5.86 -4.08
N ASP A 45 14.70 6.71 -3.97
CA ASP A 45 14.64 7.95 -3.20
C ASP A 45 13.46 8.84 -3.64
N PHE A 46 13.32 9.06 -4.96
CA PHE A 46 12.21 9.85 -5.51
C PHE A 46 10.81 9.26 -5.22
N GLN A 47 10.70 7.96 -5.03
CA GLN A 47 9.44 7.31 -4.64
C GLN A 47 9.14 7.56 -3.15
N GLY A 48 10.18 7.55 -2.32
CA GLY A 48 10.08 7.93 -0.91
C GLY A 48 9.62 9.39 -0.77
N ASP A 49 10.25 10.31 -1.50
CA ASP A 49 9.89 11.74 -1.54
C ASP A 49 8.44 11.95 -1.99
N LEU A 50 7.98 11.16 -2.96
CA LEU A 50 6.57 11.19 -3.39
C LEU A 50 5.62 10.77 -2.27
N VAL A 51 5.93 9.69 -1.55
CA VAL A 51 5.09 9.20 -0.42
C VAL A 51 5.03 10.24 0.70
N GLU A 52 6.15 10.87 1.02
CA GLU A 52 6.18 11.96 2.00
C GLU A 52 5.34 13.15 1.53
N SER A 53 5.48 13.53 0.27
CA SER A 53 4.67 14.61 -0.32
C SER A 53 3.17 14.30 -0.28
N LEU A 54 2.77 13.06 -0.60
CA LEU A 54 1.37 12.59 -0.51
C LEU A 54 0.82 12.69 0.92
N SER A 55 1.68 12.55 1.92
CA SER A 55 1.29 12.64 3.33
C SER A 55 1.16 14.09 3.83
N LEU A 56 1.88 15.03 3.22
CA LEU A 56 1.99 16.42 3.68
C LEU A 56 1.11 17.39 2.90
N HIS A 57 0.85 17.12 1.63
CA HIS A 57 0.18 18.06 0.73
C HIS A 57 -1.18 17.57 0.28
N ARG A 58 -2.14 18.50 0.20
CA ARG A 58 -3.50 18.22 -0.27
C ARG A 58 -3.58 17.97 -1.78
N PHE A 59 -2.79 18.69 -2.56
CA PHE A 59 -2.75 18.59 -4.01
C PHE A 59 -1.33 18.35 -4.48
N ILE A 60 -1.16 17.38 -5.36
CA ILE A 60 0.14 17.01 -5.91
C ILE A 60 0.00 16.77 -7.40
N VAL A 61 0.93 17.33 -8.17
CA VAL A 61 1.08 17.06 -9.59
C VAL A 61 2.43 16.37 -9.79
N VAL A 62 2.40 15.20 -10.42
CA VAL A 62 3.61 14.40 -10.67
C VAL A 62 3.93 14.40 -12.15
N LEU A 63 4.96 15.16 -12.54
CA LEU A 63 5.52 15.10 -13.88
C LEU A 63 6.60 14.01 -13.91
N LYS A 64 6.41 13.00 -14.76
CA LYS A 64 7.29 11.83 -14.76
C LYS A 64 7.44 11.21 -16.15
N ALA A 65 8.57 10.52 -16.38
CA ALA A 65 8.74 9.61 -17.51
C ALA A 65 7.96 8.30 -17.30
N ARG A 66 7.92 7.46 -18.33
CA ARG A 66 7.31 6.12 -18.24
C ARG A 66 8.17 5.19 -17.39
N GLN A 67 7.53 4.13 -16.84
CA GLN A 67 8.18 3.01 -16.14
C GLN A 67 8.98 3.37 -14.87
N LEU A 68 8.67 4.46 -14.21
CA LEU A 68 9.29 4.86 -12.93
C LEU A 68 8.63 4.23 -11.68
N GLY A 69 7.70 3.30 -11.88
CA GLY A 69 7.04 2.63 -10.76
C GLY A 69 6.07 3.51 -9.96
N ILE A 70 5.67 4.67 -10.48
CA ILE A 70 4.78 5.62 -9.77
C ILE A 70 3.43 4.96 -9.44
N SER A 71 2.83 4.21 -10.37
CA SER A 71 1.58 3.50 -10.08
C SER A 71 1.73 2.45 -8.96
N THR A 72 2.89 1.84 -8.86
CA THR A 72 3.17 0.82 -7.83
C THR A 72 3.38 1.46 -6.46
N ILE A 73 4.14 2.55 -6.39
CA ILE A 73 4.33 3.28 -5.12
C ILE A 73 3.03 3.95 -4.65
N THR A 74 2.22 4.48 -5.58
CA THR A 74 0.89 5.02 -5.27
C THR A 74 -0.03 3.93 -4.71
N ALA A 75 -0.05 2.73 -5.29
CA ALA A 75 -0.81 1.60 -4.76
C ALA A 75 -0.34 1.20 -3.35
N ALA A 76 0.96 1.23 -3.09
CA ALA A 76 1.51 0.94 -1.76
C ALA A 76 1.12 2.03 -0.73
N TYR A 77 1.11 3.29 -1.14
CA TYR A 77 0.63 4.39 -0.29
C TYR A 77 -0.87 4.28 0.01
N VAL A 78 -1.69 3.96 -1.00
CA VAL A 78 -3.13 3.72 -0.82
C VAL A 78 -3.36 2.54 0.14
N ALA A 79 -2.62 1.44 -0.01
CA ALA A 79 -2.71 0.30 0.90
C ALA A 79 -2.40 0.69 2.35
N TRP A 80 -1.36 1.50 2.56
CA TRP A 80 -1.04 2.06 3.87
C TRP A 80 -2.17 2.96 4.40
N LEU A 81 -2.68 3.86 3.56
CA LEU A 81 -3.72 4.81 3.95
C LEU A 81 -4.98 4.10 4.43
N VAL A 82 -5.50 3.14 3.64
CA VAL A 82 -6.75 2.43 3.98
C VAL A 82 -6.57 1.42 5.12
N LEU A 83 -5.36 0.92 5.34
CA LEU A 83 -5.09 -0.04 6.40
C LEU A 83 -4.98 0.64 7.78
N PHE A 84 -4.26 1.75 7.87
CA PHE A 84 -3.96 2.41 9.14
C PHE A 84 -4.90 3.55 9.50
N HIS A 85 -5.75 3.99 8.58
CA HIS A 85 -6.74 5.04 8.83
C HIS A 85 -8.14 4.51 8.55
N ARG A 86 -9.09 4.91 9.38
CA ARG A 86 -10.50 4.53 9.24
C ARG A 86 -11.22 5.49 8.30
N ASP A 87 -12.28 4.98 7.68
CA ASP A 87 -13.22 5.79 6.89
C ASP A 87 -12.55 6.60 5.77
N LYS A 88 -11.54 6.02 5.11
CA LYS A 88 -10.84 6.66 3.99
C LYS A 88 -11.40 6.18 2.66
N ASN A 89 -11.98 7.10 1.91
CA ASN A 89 -12.44 6.86 0.55
C ASN A 89 -11.37 7.26 -0.47
N VAL A 90 -10.96 6.33 -1.31
CA VAL A 90 -9.97 6.56 -2.37
C VAL A 90 -10.63 6.29 -3.72
N LEU A 91 -10.67 7.30 -4.57
CA LEU A 91 -11.15 7.18 -5.95
C LEU A 91 -9.97 7.18 -6.91
N ILE A 92 -9.92 6.17 -7.78
CA ILE A 92 -8.92 6.04 -8.83
C ILE A 92 -9.60 6.32 -10.18
N VAL A 93 -9.14 7.38 -10.85
CA VAL A 93 -9.62 7.77 -12.17
C VAL A 93 -8.51 7.56 -13.19
N ALA A 94 -8.83 6.93 -14.30
CA ALA A 94 -7.92 6.70 -15.42
C ALA A 94 -8.66 6.81 -16.75
N THR A 95 -7.92 6.94 -17.86
CA THR A 95 -8.49 7.03 -19.20
C THR A 95 -9.22 5.75 -19.64
N LYS A 96 -8.89 4.61 -19.04
CA LYS A 96 -9.54 3.31 -19.29
C LYS A 96 -9.85 2.63 -17.96
N LEU A 97 -11.04 2.03 -17.84
CA LEU A 97 -11.46 1.28 -16.66
C LEU A 97 -10.46 0.16 -16.30
N ALA A 98 -9.91 -0.52 -17.31
CA ALA A 98 -8.90 -1.56 -17.10
C ALA A 98 -7.64 -1.03 -16.38
N THR A 99 -7.23 0.20 -16.65
CA THR A 99 -6.07 0.83 -16.00
C THR A 99 -6.37 1.12 -14.53
N ALA A 100 -7.57 1.65 -14.22
CA ALA A 100 -8.00 1.87 -12.85
C ALA A 100 -8.12 0.53 -12.08
N ALA A 101 -8.74 -0.48 -12.67
CA ALA A 101 -8.87 -1.81 -12.09
C ALA A 101 -7.50 -2.47 -11.80
N ASN A 102 -6.50 -2.26 -12.66
CA ASN A 102 -5.14 -2.74 -12.43
C ASN A 102 -4.50 -2.09 -11.20
N LEU A 103 -4.78 -0.81 -10.94
CA LEU A 103 -4.27 -0.16 -9.72
C LEU A 103 -4.94 -0.73 -8.47
N VAL A 104 -6.26 -0.93 -8.49
CA VAL A 104 -7.00 -1.62 -7.42
C VAL A 104 -6.42 -3.02 -7.18
N LYS A 105 -6.13 -3.78 -8.25
CA LYS A 105 -5.48 -5.10 -8.13
C LYS A 105 -4.12 -5.03 -7.44
N LYS A 106 -3.31 -4.02 -7.73
CA LYS A 106 -2.01 -3.81 -7.04
C LYS A 106 -2.21 -3.56 -5.54
N VAL A 107 -3.16 -2.72 -5.16
CA VAL A 107 -3.50 -2.47 -3.74
C VAL A 107 -3.89 -3.77 -3.05
N LYS A 108 -4.77 -4.57 -3.66
CA LYS A 108 -5.18 -5.89 -3.13
C LYS A 108 -3.99 -6.83 -2.94
N THR A 109 -3.11 -6.91 -3.95
CA THR A 109 -1.93 -7.77 -3.88
C THR A 109 -1.06 -7.40 -2.70
N ILE A 110 -0.83 -6.12 -2.46
CA ILE A 110 -0.06 -5.64 -1.32
C ILE A 110 -0.74 -6.04 -0.01
N LEU A 111 -2.04 -5.71 0.16
CA LEU A 111 -2.77 -6.01 1.39
C LEU A 111 -2.86 -7.51 1.69
N LYS A 112 -3.10 -8.36 0.68
CA LYS A 112 -3.19 -9.81 0.85
C LYS A 112 -1.87 -10.47 1.24
N ASN A 113 -0.75 -9.88 0.87
CA ASN A 113 0.59 -10.41 1.13
C ASN A 113 1.30 -9.81 2.35
N LEU A 114 0.60 -9.01 3.15
CA LEU A 114 1.09 -8.53 4.44
C LEU A 114 1.22 -9.69 5.45
N PRO A 115 2.14 -9.61 6.42
CA PRO A 115 2.17 -10.53 7.55
C PRO A 115 0.81 -10.60 8.26
N SER A 116 0.41 -11.78 8.73
CA SER A 116 -0.91 -11.99 9.35
C SER A 116 -1.17 -11.05 10.54
N TRP A 117 -0.15 -10.79 11.35
CA TRP A 117 -0.25 -9.89 12.50
C TRP A 117 -0.39 -8.40 12.12
N LEU A 118 -0.07 -8.02 10.88
CA LEU A 118 -0.21 -6.66 10.37
C LEU A 118 -1.52 -6.46 9.59
N LYS A 119 -2.27 -7.52 9.32
CA LYS A 119 -3.61 -7.45 8.72
C LYS A 119 -4.63 -7.02 9.78
N ILE A 120 -4.57 -5.74 10.15
CA ILE A 120 -5.39 -5.14 11.22
C ILE A 120 -6.84 -4.86 10.79
N SER A 121 -7.15 -5.06 9.51
CA SER A 121 -8.50 -4.96 8.96
C SER A 121 -8.67 -6.00 7.85
N ASP A 122 -9.85 -6.60 7.78
CA ASP A 122 -10.22 -7.60 6.78
C ASP A 122 -10.97 -6.96 5.62
N PHE A 123 -11.08 -7.70 4.50
CA PHE A 123 -11.90 -7.29 3.37
C PHE A 123 -13.37 -7.52 3.70
N SER A 124 -14.21 -6.48 3.64
CA SER A 124 -15.67 -6.58 3.65
C SER A 124 -16.22 -6.72 2.23
N VAL A 125 -15.60 -6.03 1.26
CA VAL A 125 -15.89 -6.19 -0.18
C VAL A 125 -14.59 -6.42 -0.94
N ASP A 126 -14.57 -7.42 -1.80
CA ASP A 126 -13.45 -7.75 -2.67
C ASP A 126 -13.95 -8.12 -4.06
N ASN A 127 -14.08 -7.13 -4.94
CA ASN A 127 -14.46 -7.35 -6.34
C ASN A 127 -13.44 -6.72 -7.31
N LYS A 128 -13.65 -6.90 -8.61
CA LYS A 128 -12.69 -6.48 -9.65
C LYS A 128 -12.33 -4.98 -9.58
N ASN A 129 -13.28 -4.14 -9.26
CA ASN A 129 -13.16 -2.68 -9.39
C ASN A 129 -13.10 -1.96 -8.06
N SER A 130 -13.41 -2.62 -6.95
CA SER A 130 -13.44 -2.01 -5.62
C SER A 130 -12.99 -2.96 -4.54
N ILE A 131 -12.56 -2.39 -3.43
CA ILE A 131 -12.32 -3.06 -2.16
C ILE A 131 -12.92 -2.22 -1.05
N GLU A 132 -13.41 -2.88 -0.03
CA GLU A 132 -13.77 -2.25 1.24
C GLU A 132 -13.14 -3.05 2.37
N LEU A 133 -12.70 -2.35 3.39
CA LEU A 133 -12.16 -2.95 4.61
C LEU A 133 -13.15 -2.81 5.76
N THR A 134 -13.05 -3.70 6.72
CA THR A 134 -13.92 -3.70 7.91
C THR A 134 -13.74 -2.47 8.80
N ASN A 135 -12.71 -1.65 8.56
CA ASN A 135 -12.49 -0.37 9.23
C ASN A 135 -13.21 0.82 8.58
N GLY A 136 -14.06 0.58 7.55
CA GLY A 136 -14.82 1.60 6.83
C GLY A 136 -14.10 2.26 5.66
N SER A 137 -12.90 1.80 5.31
CA SER A 137 -12.11 2.34 4.19
C SER A 137 -12.30 1.54 2.91
#